data_673d71a0b9a9e43402096e37c68c5a8b
#
_entry.id   673d71a0b9a9e43402096e37c68c5a8b
#
_cell.length_a   1.000
_cell.length_b   1.000
_cell.length_c   1.000
_cell.angle_alpha   90.00
_cell.angle_beta   90.00
_cell.angle_gamma   90.00
#
_symmetry.space_group_name_H-M   'P 1'
#
loop_
_entity.id
_entity.type
_entity.pdbx_description
1 polymer ?
#
loop_
_entity_poly.entity_id
_entity_poly.type
_entity_poly.pdbx_seq_one_letter_code
_entity_poly.pdbx_strand_id
1 'polypeptide(L)'
;IWLNSQSWSVISGMGENGQTAMDSVNEYLDTDLGIKKIHPSMKDYPSKEDPLTYYNKGCGENGSVFCHANTWAIIAECMLKRPERAYKYYHQLLPMVAQKKAGEWRYKAEPYVYASNIFGPESDKFGLANVSWLTGTAAWMYIAVTQYMLGIRAKWDGLEIDPCLPKELLPAKVTRVFRGKKYNITITKNEKIFIKDDDKNVNVVI
;
A
#
# COMPACT_ATOMS: atom_id res chain seq x y z
N ILE A 1 -16.16 2.42 -9.67
CA ILE A 1 -15.36 1.44 -8.91
C ILE A 1 -14.74 2.11 -7.67
N TRP A 2 -14.68 1.42 -6.55
CA TRP A 2 -14.17 1.91 -5.27
C TRP A 2 -12.96 1.07 -4.84
N LEU A 3 -11.87 1.72 -4.46
CA LEU A 3 -10.63 1.05 -4.06
C LEU A 3 -10.82 0.11 -2.87
N ASN A 4 -11.47 0.60 -1.81
CA ASN A 4 -11.58 -0.17 -0.56
C ASN A 4 -12.33 -1.50 -0.75
N SER A 5 -13.43 -1.50 -1.48
CA SER A 5 -14.20 -2.73 -1.72
C SER A 5 -13.35 -3.78 -2.44
N GLN A 6 -12.52 -3.36 -3.40
CA GLN A 6 -11.66 -4.26 -4.15
C GLN A 6 -10.53 -4.83 -3.27
N SER A 7 -9.78 -3.97 -2.57
CA SER A 7 -8.66 -4.40 -1.74
C SER A 7 -9.12 -5.25 -0.56
N TRP A 8 -10.22 -4.87 0.10
CA TRP A 8 -10.74 -5.62 1.25
C TRP A 8 -11.44 -6.93 0.87
N SER A 9 -11.91 -7.09 -0.37
CA SER A 9 -12.38 -8.40 -0.85
C SER A 9 -11.26 -9.45 -0.83
N VAL A 10 -10.03 -9.03 -1.08
CA VAL A 10 -8.83 -9.88 -0.99
C VAL A 10 -8.39 -10.05 0.46
N ILE A 11 -8.25 -8.95 1.22
CA ILE A 11 -7.70 -8.96 2.59
C ILE A 11 -8.58 -9.79 3.53
N SER A 12 -9.89 -9.72 3.38
CA SER A 12 -10.82 -10.51 4.20
C SER A 12 -10.80 -12.02 3.91
N GLY A 13 -10.26 -12.41 2.76
CA GLY A 13 -10.29 -13.81 2.29
C GLY A 13 -11.69 -14.32 1.90
N MET A 14 -12.68 -13.42 1.83
CA MET A 14 -14.08 -13.79 1.55
C MET A 14 -14.48 -13.57 0.08
N GLY A 15 -13.64 -12.95 -0.72
CA GLY A 15 -13.92 -12.64 -2.12
C GLY A 15 -13.37 -13.71 -3.05
N GLU A 16 -14.22 -14.41 -3.80
CA GLU A 16 -13.81 -15.41 -4.81
C GLU A 16 -13.13 -14.75 -6.02
N ASN A 17 -13.42 -13.48 -6.30
CA ASN A 17 -12.93 -12.74 -7.47
C ASN A 17 -11.82 -11.73 -7.16
N GLY A 18 -11.02 -11.99 -6.13
CA GLY A 18 -9.97 -11.06 -5.68
C GLY A 18 -8.97 -10.67 -6.79
N GLN A 19 -8.64 -11.62 -7.68
CA GLN A 19 -7.77 -11.36 -8.85
C GLN A 19 -8.38 -10.31 -9.77
N THR A 20 -9.63 -10.54 -10.20
CA THR A 20 -10.38 -9.62 -11.07
C THR A 20 -10.60 -8.27 -10.41
N ALA A 21 -10.87 -8.25 -9.09
CA ALA A 21 -11.04 -7.03 -8.33
C ALA A 21 -9.79 -6.15 -8.39
N MET A 22 -8.61 -6.73 -8.16
CA MET A 22 -7.35 -5.97 -8.20
C MET A 22 -6.87 -5.69 -9.63
N ASP A 23 -7.29 -6.46 -10.63
CA ASP A 23 -7.07 -6.11 -12.05
C ASP A 23 -7.88 -4.86 -12.42
N SER A 24 -9.13 -4.78 -11.97
CA SER A 24 -9.96 -3.58 -12.14
C SER A 24 -9.38 -2.35 -11.42
N VAL A 25 -8.75 -2.52 -10.26
CA VAL A 25 -8.02 -1.43 -9.58
C VAL A 25 -6.90 -0.91 -10.47
N ASN A 26 -6.10 -1.79 -11.05
CA ASN A 26 -5.00 -1.39 -11.92
C ASN A 26 -5.50 -0.72 -13.21
N GLU A 27 -6.63 -1.15 -13.75
CA GLU A 27 -7.18 -0.61 -15.01
C GLU A 27 -7.83 0.77 -14.81
N TYR A 28 -8.63 0.93 -13.77
CA TYR A 28 -9.49 2.11 -13.61
C TYR A 28 -9.05 3.11 -12.57
N LEU A 29 -8.27 2.68 -11.57
CA LEU A 29 -7.91 3.53 -10.43
C LEU A 29 -6.45 3.97 -10.40
N ASP A 30 -5.55 3.25 -11.09
CA ASP A 30 -4.13 3.54 -11.07
C ASP A 30 -3.81 4.87 -11.76
N THR A 31 -2.87 5.62 -11.18
CA THR A 31 -2.36 6.89 -11.70
C THR A 31 -0.86 6.97 -11.51
N ASP A 32 -0.24 8.00 -12.05
CA ASP A 32 1.20 8.26 -11.85
C ASP A 32 1.62 8.52 -10.40
N LEU A 33 0.68 8.88 -9.52
CA LEU A 33 0.95 9.29 -8.13
C LEU A 33 0.31 8.36 -7.09
N GLY A 34 -0.19 7.21 -7.53
CA GLY A 34 -0.88 6.22 -6.70
C GLY A 34 -2.28 5.93 -7.19
N ILE A 35 -3.05 5.19 -6.39
CA ILE A 35 -4.36 4.67 -6.76
C ILE A 35 -5.46 5.61 -6.27
N LYS A 36 -6.37 6.01 -7.16
CA LYS A 36 -7.55 6.82 -6.82
C LYS A 36 -8.48 6.06 -5.89
N LYS A 37 -9.13 6.78 -5.00
CA LYS A 37 -10.13 6.23 -4.08
C LYS A 37 -11.36 5.69 -4.80
N ILE A 38 -11.82 6.41 -5.84
CA ILE A 38 -13.01 6.09 -6.63
C ILE A 38 -12.83 6.55 -8.08
N HIS A 39 -13.48 5.86 -9.02
CA HIS A 39 -13.62 6.27 -10.42
C HIS A 39 -14.96 5.81 -11.00
N PRO A 40 -15.64 6.68 -11.80
CA PRO A 40 -15.40 8.13 -11.91
C PRO A 40 -15.69 8.84 -10.59
N SER A 41 -15.12 10.05 -10.40
CA SER A 41 -15.52 10.92 -9.28
C SER A 41 -16.98 11.27 -9.40
N MET A 42 -17.68 11.31 -8.28
CA MET A 42 -19.11 11.61 -8.24
C MET A 42 -19.37 13.04 -8.72
N LYS A 43 -20.33 13.18 -9.62
CA LYS A 43 -20.89 14.49 -10.00
C LYS A 43 -21.84 14.96 -8.92
N ASP A 44 -22.01 16.28 -8.87
CA ASP A 44 -22.93 16.99 -7.99
C ASP A 44 -24.10 16.13 -7.48
N TYR A 45 -23.91 15.56 -6.32
CA TYR A 45 -25.02 14.94 -5.61
C TYR A 45 -25.84 16.06 -4.98
N PRO A 46 -27.14 16.10 -5.17
CA PRO A 46 -27.96 17.21 -4.69
C PRO A 46 -28.15 17.26 -3.18
N SER A 47 -27.59 16.31 -2.43
CA SER A 47 -27.78 16.21 -1.00
C SER A 47 -26.58 16.77 -0.23
N LYS A 48 -26.79 17.84 0.52
CA LYS A 48 -25.81 18.36 1.49
C LYS A 48 -25.51 17.38 2.63
N GLU A 49 -26.21 16.27 2.70
CA GLU A 49 -26.14 15.26 3.75
C GLU A 49 -25.18 14.12 3.42
N ASP A 50 -24.73 13.99 2.16
CA ASP A 50 -23.78 12.98 1.75
C ASP A 50 -22.34 13.51 1.91
N PRO A 51 -21.53 12.94 2.81
CA PRO A 51 -20.15 13.38 3.04
C PRO A 51 -19.27 13.40 1.78
N LEU A 52 -19.57 12.55 0.80
CA LEU A 52 -18.80 12.46 -0.45
C LEU A 52 -19.02 13.67 -1.37
N THR A 53 -20.15 14.35 -1.26
CA THR A 53 -20.46 15.54 -2.06
C THR A 53 -19.79 16.81 -1.57
N TYR A 54 -19.29 16.81 -0.34
CA TYR A 54 -18.45 17.91 0.16
C TYR A 54 -17.09 18.01 -0.50
N TYR A 55 -16.66 16.95 -1.19
CA TYR A 55 -15.39 16.92 -1.88
C TYR A 55 -15.60 17.16 -3.37
N ASN A 56 -14.96 18.19 -3.88
CA ASN A 56 -14.83 18.39 -5.32
C ASN A 56 -14.16 17.16 -5.96
N LYS A 57 -14.42 16.97 -7.26
CA LYS A 57 -13.78 15.87 -8.00
C LYS A 57 -12.28 15.86 -7.84
N GLY A 58 -11.71 14.68 -7.60
CA GLY A 58 -10.30 14.50 -7.35
C GLY A 58 -9.84 14.92 -5.95
N CYS A 59 -10.75 15.25 -5.02
CA CYS A 59 -10.41 15.65 -3.67
C CYS A 59 -10.96 14.67 -2.62
N GLY A 60 -10.20 14.41 -1.56
CA GLY A 60 -10.61 13.56 -0.44
C GLY A 60 -11.15 12.20 -0.88
N GLU A 61 -12.32 11.82 -0.41
CA GLU A 61 -12.96 10.55 -0.79
C GLU A 61 -13.43 10.52 -2.25
N ASN A 62 -13.57 11.68 -2.89
CA ASN A 62 -14.14 11.81 -4.24
C ASN A 62 -13.06 11.79 -5.34
N GLY A 63 -12.30 10.72 -5.43
CA GLY A 63 -11.37 10.47 -6.54
C GLY A 63 -9.94 10.98 -6.32
N SER A 64 -9.56 11.37 -5.09
CA SER A 64 -8.14 11.60 -4.79
C SER A 64 -7.36 10.29 -4.70
N VAL A 65 -6.03 10.37 -4.73
CA VAL A 65 -5.15 9.32 -4.24
C VAL A 65 -5.18 9.37 -2.72
N PHE A 66 -6.02 8.55 -2.11
CA PHE A 66 -6.15 8.49 -0.65
C PHE A 66 -5.07 7.56 -0.10
N CYS A 67 -4.00 8.15 0.46
CA CYS A 67 -2.74 7.45 0.74
C CYS A 67 -2.91 6.25 1.68
N HIS A 68 -3.76 6.37 2.71
CA HIS A 68 -4.04 5.27 3.64
C HIS A 68 -4.63 4.05 2.90
N ALA A 69 -5.64 4.25 2.05
CA ALA A 69 -6.28 3.17 1.31
C ALA A 69 -5.35 2.48 0.31
N ASN A 70 -4.36 3.19 -0.21
CA ASN A 70 -3.36 2.62 -1.11
C ASN A 70 -2.52 1.53 -0.43
N THR A 71 -2.27 1.64 0.89
CA THR A 71 -1.53 0.61 1.62
C THR A 71 -2.25 -0.74 1.63
N TRP A 72 -3.58 -0.73 1.65
CA TRP A 72 -4.40 -1.94 1.56
C TRP A 72 -4.34 -2.58 0.17
N ALA A 73 -4.21 -1.78 -0.88
CA ALA A 73 -3.99 -2.32 -2.22
C ALA A 73 -2.63 -3.02 -2.34
N ILE A 74 -1.58 -2.47 -1.73
CA ILE A 74 -0.26 -3.11 -1.66
C ILE A 74 -0.37 -4.46 -0.94
N ILE A 75 -1.06 -4.51 0.21
CA ILE A 75 -1.31 -5.73 0.97
C ILE A 75 -2.07 -6.76 0.11
N ALA A 76 -3.14 -6.33 -0.56
CA ALA A 76 -3.94 -7.20 -1.42
C ALA A 76 -3.10 -7.81 -2.56
N GLU A 77 -2.27 -7.03 -3.24
CA GLU A 77 -1.37 -7.54 -4.29
C GLU A 77 -0.32 -8.53 -3.74
N CYS A 78 0.21 -8.27 -2.53
CA CYS A 78 1.10 -9.23 -1.87
C CYS A 78 0.39 -10.55 -1.55
N MET A 79 -0.86 -10.51 -1.07
CA MET A 79 -1.65 -11.69 -0.79
C MET A 79 -1.98 -12.48 -2.08
N LEU A 80 -2.15 -11.79 -3.19
CA LEU A 80 -2.31 -12.38 -4.53
C LEU A 80 -0.99 -12.83 -5.18
N LYS A 81 0.15 -12.66 -4.48
CA LYS A 81 1.49 -13.01 -4.99
C LYS A 81 1.87 -12.30 -6.29
N ARG A 82 1.58 -11.00 -6.36
CA ARG A 82 1.89 -10.12 -7.50
C ARG A 82 2.95 -9.07 -7.10
N PRO A 83 4.24 -9.47 -6.95
CA PRO A 83 5.28 -8.62 -6.36
C PRO A 83 5.56 -7.35 -7.16
N GLU A 84 5.53 -7.39 -8.49
CA GLU A 84 5.78 -6.23 -9.34
C GLU A 84 4.71 -5.15 -9.15
N ARG A 85 3.44 -5.56 -9.04
CA ARG A 85 2.32 -4.63 -8.84
C ARG A 85 2.31 -4.07 -7.41
N ALA A 86 2.56 -4.92 -6.41
CA ALA A 86 2.71 -4.48 -5.03
C ALA A 86 3.82 -3.44 -4.88
N TYR A 87 4.97 -3.69 -5.50
CA TYR A 87 6.09 -2.75 -5.47
C TYR A 87 5.79 -1.46 -6.25
N LYS A 88 5.14 -1.54 -7.40
CA LYS A 88 4.70 -0.35 -8.14
C LYS A 88 3.85 0.57 -7.27
N TYR A 89 2.82 0.03 -6.62
CA TYR A 89 1.94 0.81 -5.74
C TYR A 89 2.65 1.38 -4.52
N TYR A 90 3.55 0.59 -3.92
CA TYR A 90 4.41 1.07 -2.85
C TYR A 90 5.29 2.23 -3.32
N HIS A 91 6.00 2.07 -4.43
CA HIS A 91 6.96 3.04 -4.94
C HIS A 91 6.30 4.36 -5.35
N GLN A 92 5.14 4.30 -6.03
CA GLN A 92 4.39 5.48 -6.44
C GLN A 92 4.00 6.37 -5.24
N LEU A 93 3.71 5.74 -4.09
CA LEU A 93 3.22 6.43 -2.90
C LEU A 93 4.33 6.99 -2.01
N LEU A 94 5.59 6.64 -2.23
CA LEU A 94 6.71 7.19 -1.47
C LEU A 94 6.73 8.72 -1.61
N PRO A 95 6.74 9.49 -0.51
CA PRO A 95 6.63 10.95 -0.57
C PRO A 95 7.67 11.59 -1.48
N MET A 96 8.93 11.15 -1.42
CA MET A 96 9.99 11.67 -2.29
C MET A 96 9.77 11.34 -3.77
N VAL A 97 9.16 10.19 -4.08
CA VAL A 97 8.86 9.79 -5.46
C VAL A 97 7.68 10.59 -5.99
N ALA A 98 6.60 10.69 -5.20
CA ALA A 98 5.41 11.45 -5.54
C ALA A 98 5.76 12.94 -5.73
N GLN A 99 6.57 13.53 -4.84
CA GLN A 99 7.03 14.91 -4.96
C GLN A 99 7.86 15.12 -6.24
N LYS A 100 8.80 14.24 -6.53
CA LYS A 100 9.63 14.32 -7.77
C LYS A 100 8.75 14.20 -9.02
N LYS A 101 7.75 13.33 -9.01
CA LYS A 101 6.84 13.09 -10.14
C LYS A 101 5.88 14.27 -10.36
N ALA A 102 5.28 14.78 -9.29
CA ALA A 102 4.35 15.91 -9.35
C ALA A 102 5.07 17.27 -9.55
N GLY A 103 6.32 17.36 -9.14
CA GLY A 103 7.10 18.60 -9.01
C GLY A 103 6.91 19.25 -7.63
N GLU A 104 7.99 19.77 -7.07
CA GLU A 104 8.02 20.35 -5.71
C GLU A 104 6.96 21.44 -5.49
N TRP A 105 6.85 22.38 -6.44
CA TRP A 105 5.88 23.48 -6.38
C TRP A 105 4.42 23.02 -6.47
N ARG A 106 4.18 21.84 -7.05
CA ARG A 106 2.85 21.26 -7.14
C ARG A 106 2.55 20.42 -5.90
N TYR A 107 3.49 19.56 -5.47
CA TYR A 107 3.28 18.65 -4.33
C TYR A 107 3.11 19.39 -3.00
N LYS A 108 3.97 20.36 -2.69
CA LYS A 108 3.88 21.28 -1.53
C LYS A 108 3.84 20.60 -0.15
N ALA A 109 4.30 19.38 -0.01
CA ALA A 109 4.45 18.70 1.26
C ALA A 109 5.89 18.20 1.43
N GLU A 110 6.24 17.82 2.64
CA GLU A 110 7.59 17.35 2.97
C GLU A 110 7.88 16.01 2.26
N PRO A 111 9.08 15.82 1.68
CA PRO A 111 9.43 14.63 0.91
C PRO A 111 9.63 13.35 1.76
N TYR A 112 9.51 13.47 3.07
CA TYR A 112 9.69 12.39 4.05
C TYR A 112 8.45 12.11 4.89
N VAL A 113 7.31 12.72 4.54
CA VAL A 113 6.04 12.56 5.28
C VAL A 113 4.93 12.13 4.31
N TYR A 114 4.15 11.14 4.72
CA TYR A 114 2.94 10.79 3.97
C TYR A 114 1.86 11.86 4.17
N ALA A 115 1.26 12.29 3.07
CA ALA A 115 0.05 13.08 3.09
C ALA A 115 -1.18 12.20 3.37
N SER A 116 -2.27 12.80 3.81
CA SER A 116 -3.57 12.12 3.89
C SER A 116 -4.05 11.70 2.51
N ASN A 117 -3.99 12.62 1.56
CA ASN A 117 -4.31 12.36 0.15
C ASN A 117 -3.52 13.28 -0.78
N ILE A 118 -3.38 12.86 -2.02
CA ILE A 118 -2.91 13.67 -3.13
C ILE A 118 -4.09 13.93 -4.05
N PHE A 119 -4.30 15.18 -4.46
CA PHE A 119 -5.40 15.50 -5.39
C PHE A 119 -5.31 14.65 -6.65
N GLY A 120 -6.42 14.06 -7.05
CA GLY A 120 -6.53 13.13 -8.19
C GLY A 120 -6.61 13.84 -9.54
N PRO A 121 -6.53 13.07 -10.65
CA PRO A 121 -6.47 13.62 -12.01
C PRO A 121 -7.68 14.46 -12.43
N GLU A 122 -8.83 14.28 -11.77
CA GLU A 122 -10.06 15.03 -12.07
C GLU A 122 -10.10 16.41 -11.40
N SER A 123 -9.08 16.74 -10.59
CA SER A 123 -8.90 18.05 -9.96
C SER A 123 -7.93 18.93 -10.77
N ASP A 124 -8.20 20.23 -10.82
CA ASP A 124 -7.26 21.25 -11.30
C ASP A 124 -5.98 21.32 -10.46
N LYS A 125 -6.04 20.75 -9.25
CA LYS A 125 -4.93 20.65 -8.30
C LYS A 125 -4.22 19.29 -8.34
N PHE A 126 -4.38 18.51 -9.40
CA PHE A 126 -3.74 17.18 -9.49
C PHE A 126 -2.26 17.24 -9.09
N GLY A 127 -1.87 16.34 -8.19
CA GLY A 127 -0.51 16.25 -7.65
C GLY A 127 -0.25 17.09 -6.41
N LEU A 128 -1.18 17.96 -5.96
CA LEU A 128 -1.07 18.66 -4.69
C LEU A 128 -1.32 17.69 -3.54
N ALA A 129 -0.35 17.55 -2.64
CA ALA A 129 -0.54 16.80 -1.39
C ALA A 129 -1.35 17.62 -0.39
N ASN A 130 -2.25 16.96 0.33
CA ASN A 130 -3.15 17.59 1.27
C ASN A 130 -3.04 16.94 2.65
N VAL A 131 -2.95 17.78 3.68
CA VAL A 131 -2.86 17.37 5.08
C VAL A 131 -1.72 16.36 5.34
N SER A 132 -0.50 16.86 5.45
CA SER A 132 0.64 16.06 5.91
C SER A 132 0.56 15.77 7.42
N TRP A 133 1.19 14.71 7.90
CA TRP A 133 1.25 14.23 9.30
C TRP A 133 -0.04 13.59 9.85
N LEU A 134 -1.20 14.02 9.45
CA LEU A 134 -2.48 13.53 9.95
C LEU A 134 -3.03 12.39 9.08
N THR A 135 -2.39 11.24 9.13
CA THR A 135 -2.78 10.06 8.33
C THR A 135 -2.33 8.76 8.98
N GLY A 136 -3.12 7.72 8.81
CA GLY A 136 -2.74 6.35 9.17
C GLY A 136 -1.80 5.68 8.16
N THR A 137 -1.42 6.38 7.08
CA THR A 137 -0.62 5.81 5.99
C THR A 137 0.72 5.25 6.47
N ALA A 138 1.44 5.99 7.32
CA ALA A 138 2.77 5.58 7.78
C ALA A 138 2.74 4.25 8.54
N ALA A 139 1.81 4.09 9.47
CA ALA A 139 1.66 2.86 10.24
C ALA A 139 1.26 1.68 9.36
N TRP A 140 0.29 1.87 8.47
CA TRP A 140 -0.12 0.83 7.54
C TRP A 140 0.93 0.52 6.47
N MET A 141 1.71 1.49 6.03
CA MET A 141 2.83 1.25 5.12
C MET A 141 3.92 0.42 5.80
N TYR A 142 4.22 0.69 7.07
CA TYR A 142 5.11 -0.15 7.85
C TYR A 142 4.63 -1.61 7.91
N ILE A 143 3.32 -1.83 8.13
CA ILE A 143 2.71 -3.17 8.10
C ILE A 143 2.82 -3.78 6.69
N ALA A 144 2.44 -3.03 5.66
CA ALA A 144 2.49 -3.51 4.28
C ALA A 144 3.89 -3.97 3.88
N VAL A 145 4.92 -3.18 4.21
CA VAL A 145 6.31 -3.53 3.90
C VAL A 145 6.81 -4.69 4.75
N THR A 146 6.66 -4.62 6.07
CA THR A 146 7.30 -5.61 6.96
C THR A 146 6.57 -6.95 6.97
N GLN A 147 5.23 -6.94 6.96
CA GLN A 147 4.44 -8.15 7.12
C GLN A 147 3.98 -8.78 5.79
N TYR A 148 3.95 -8.00 4.70
CA TYR A 148 3.45 -8.50 3.42
C TYR A 148 4.49 -8.47 2.32
N MET A 149 5.21 -7.36 2.07
CA MET A 149 6.27 -7.36 1.07
C MET A 149 7.48 -8.20 1.53
N LEU A 150 8.03 -7.93 2.72
CA LEU A 150 9.07 -8.77 3.34
C LEU A 150 8.49 -10.07 3.91
N GLY A 151 7.20 -10.11 4.15
CA GLY A 151 6.45 -11.28 4.55
C GLY A 151 6.70 -11.78 5.98
N ILE A 152 7.29 -10.96 6.87
CA ILE A 152 7.74 -11.39 8.21
C ILE A 152 6.62 -11.19 9.21
N ARG A 153 5.90 -12.25 9.55
CA ARG A 153 4.71 -12.23 10.42
C ARG A 153 4.90 -13.06 11.68
N ALA A 154 4.62 -12.45 12.82
CA ALA A 154 4.53 -13.16 14.10
C ALA A 154 3.32 -14.11 14.09
N LYS A 155 3.52 -15.33 14.50
CA LYS A 155 2.50 -16.35 14.74
C LYS A 155 2.58 -16.81 16.21
N TRP A 156 1.56 -17.58 16.62
CA TRP A 156 1.48 -18.05 17.99
C TRP A 156 2.72 -18.89 18.41
N ASP A 157 3.19 -19.76 17.53
CA ASP A 157 4.23 -20.75 17.74
C ASP A 157 5.54 -20.46 17.01
N GLY A 158 5.69 -19.25 16.43
CA GLY A 158 6.91 -18.90 15.71
C GLY A 158 6.80 -17.67 14.81
N LEU A 159 7.69 -17.64 13.83
CA LEU A 159 7.82 -16.57 12.85
C LEU A 159 7.58 -17.13 11.44
N GLU A 160 6.53 -16.66 10.79
CA GLU A 160 6.28 -16.96 9.37
C GLU A 160 7.04 -15.95 8.52
N ILE A 161 7.71 -16.43 7.48
CA ILE A 161 8.34 -15.59 6.47
C ILE A 161 7.79 -16.03 5.11
N ASP A 162 7.07 -15.13 4.43
CA ASP A 162 6.36 -15.38 3.19
C ASP A 162 6.44 -14.15 2.28
N PRO A 163 7.62 -13.88 1.68
CA PRO A 163 7.91 -12.64 0.97
C PRO A 163 7.12 -12.52 -0.35
N CYS A 164 6.96 -11.27 -0.77
CA CYS A 164 6.42 -10.89 -2.06
C CYS A 164 7.21 -9.69 -2.59
N LEU A 165 8.43 -9.94 -3.05
CA LEU A 165 9.37 -8.93 -3.55
C LEU A 165 9.63 -9.12 -5.04
N PRO A 166 9.70 -8.04 -5.84
CA PRO A 166 10.13 -8.14 -7.22
C PRO A 166 11.64 -8.49 -7.29
N LYS A 167 12.05 -9.05 -8.41
CA LYS A 167 13.42 -9.57 -8.56
C LYS A 167 14.51 -8.52 -8.32
N GLU A 168 14.25 -7.26 -8.67
CA GLU A 168 15.21 -6.18 -8.48
C GLU A 168 15.49 -5.82 -7.01
N LEU A 169 14.65 -6.24 -6.08
CA LEU A 169 14.85 -6.06 -4.65
C LEU A 169 15.52 -7.27 -3.98
N LEU A 170 15.82 -8.31 -4.71
CA LEU A 170 16.50 -9.49 -4.19
C LEU A 170 18.01 -9.44 -4.50
N PRO A 171 18.88 -9.88 -3.59
CA PRO A 171 18.56 -10.36 -2.23
C PRO A 171 18.27 -9.21 -1.26
N ALA A 172 17.26 -9.37 -0.40
CA ALA A 172 16.93 -8.44 0.68
C ALA A 172 17.46 -8.97 2.03
N LYS A 173 18.03 -8.07 2.85
CA LYS A 173 18.52 -8.41 4.19
C LYS A 173 17.72 -7.69 5.26
N VAL A 174 17.21 -8.41 6.22
CA VAL A 174 16.38 -7.89 7.30
C VAL A 174 16.87 -8.39 8.64
N THR A 175 16.93 -7.49 9.62
CA THR A 175 17.10 -7.87 11.02
C THR A 175 15.76 -7.70 11.74
N ARG A 176 15.28 -8.76 12.39
CA ARG A 176 14.02 -8.75 13.14
C ARG A 176 14.27 -9.24 14.58
N VAL A 177 13.84 -8.45 15.55
CA VAL A 177 13.76 -8.94 16.94
C VAL A 177 12.36 -9.51 17.16
N PHE A 178 12.30 -10.76 17.61
CA PHE A 178 11.06 -11.45 17.92
C PHE A 178 11.27 -12.33 19.15
N ARG A 179 10.44 -12.16 20.18
CA ARG A 179 10.49 -12.87 21.46
C ARG A 179 11.90 -12.93 22.07
N GLY A 180 12.58 -11.79 22.10
CA GLY A 180 13.94 -11.66 22.65
C GLY A 180 15.07 -12.20 21.79
N LYS A 181 14.78 -12.87 20.67
CA LYS A 181 15.79 -13.35 19.72
C LYS A 181 15.96 -12.37 18.57
N LYS A 182 17.19 -12.17 18.11
CA LYS A 182 17.54 -11.33 16.96
C LYS A 182 17.77 -12.20 15.74
N TYR A 183 16.83 -12.19 14.79
CA TYR A 183 16.92 -12.91 13.54
C TYR A 183 17.58 -12.07 12.46
N ASN A 184 18.56 -12.62 11.75
CA ASN A 184 19.16 -12.07 10.54
C ASN A 184 18.63 -12.88 9.35
N ILE A 185 17.76 -12.24 8.55
CA ILE A 185 17.04 -12.90 7.48
C ILE A 185 17.58 -12.39 6.14
N THR A 186 17.99 -13.30 5.26
CA THR A 186 18.37 -13.00 3.88
C THR A 186 17.35 -13.66 2.96
N ILE A 187 16.58 -12.84 2.26
CA ILE A 187 15.55 -13.26 1.31
C ILE A 187 16.17 -13.24 -0.10
N THR A 188 16.34 -14.40 -0.71
CA THR A 188 16.88 -14.54 -2.08
C THR A 188 15.80 -14.89 -3.10
N LYS A 189 14.65 -15.36 -2.64
CA LYS A 189 13.48 -15.75 -3.45
C LYS A 189 12.18 -15.61 -2.67
N ASN A 190 11.05 -15.59 -3.37
CA ASN A 190 9.72 -15.55 -2.77
C ASN A 190 9.25 -16.97 -2.38
N GLU A 191 9.80 -17.50 -1.31
CA GLU A 191 9.44 -18.81 -0.77
C GLU A 191 8.95 -18.69 0.65
N LYS A 192 7.90 -19.43 0.98
CA LYS A 192 7.32 -19.42 2.34
C LYS A 192 8.04 -20.41 3.23
N ILE A 193 8.48 -19.93 4.40
CA ILE A 193 9.04 -20.77 5.47
C ILE A 193 8.40 -20.44 6.81
N PHE A 194 8.57 -21.33 7.77
CA PHE A 194 8.16 -21.14 9.16
C PHE A 194 9.30 -21.50 10.12
N ILE A 195 9.60 -20.61 11.05
CA ILE A 195 10.62 -20.78 12.08
C ILE A 195 9.90 -20.95 13.42
N LYS A 196 10.02 -22.12 14.04
CA LYS A 196 9.42 -22.39 15.34
C LYS A 196 10.16 -21.65 16.45
N ASP A 197 9.46 -21.36 17.55
CA ASP A 197 10.03 -20.64 18.68
C ASP A 197 11.21 -21.35 19.36
N ASP A 198 11.23 -22.67 19.34
CA ASP A 198 12.31 -23.51 19.90
C ASP A 198 13.53 -23.62 18.97
N ASP A 199 13.43 -23.18 17.73
CA ASP A 199 14.54 -23.17 16.78
C ASP A 199 15.64 -22.20 17.27
N LYS A 200 16.86 -22.72 17.30
CA LYS A 200 18.04 -21.95 17.72
C LYS A 200 18.71 -21.20 16.56
N ASN A 201 18.30 -21.48 15.33
CA ASN A 201 18.87 -20.83 14.16
C ASN A 201 18.29 -19.42 14.00
N VAL A 202 19.12 -18.42 14.19
CA VAL A 202 18.77 -16.99 14.02
C VAL A 202 19.30 -16.39 12.72
N ASN A 203 20.07 -17.15 11.93
CA ASN A 203 20.54 -16.75 10.60
C ASN A 203 19.78 -17.55 9.54
N VAL A 204 18.86 -16.90 8.87
CA VAL A 204 17.89 -17.52 7.96
C VAL A 204 18.17 -17.06 6.54
N VAL A 205 18.27 -17.99 5.63
CA VAL A 205 18.40 -17.73 4.18
C VAL A 205 17.24 -18.43 3.46
N ILE A 206 16.52 -17.70 2.62
CA ILE A 206 15.37 -18.20 1.85
C ILE A 206 15.65 -18.00 0.36
#